data_6ff12f584eb3e4f47895b4f216fe46a9
#
_entry.id   6ff12f584eb3e4f47895b4f216fe46a9
#
_cell.length_a   1.000
_cell.length_b   1.000
_cell.length_c   1.000
_cell.angle_alpha   90.00
_cell.angle_beta   90.00
_cell.angle_gamma   90.00
#
_symmetry.space_group_name_H-M   'P 1'
#
loop_
_entity.id
_entity.type
_entity.pdbx_description
1 polymer ?
#
loop_
_entity_poly.entity_id
_entity_poly.type
_entity_poly.pdbx_seq_one_letter_code
_entity_poly.pdbx_strand_id
1 'polypeptide(L)'
;MKYRYVLLAALAGLALMVIPGGPEETEPVPAVSVEESLESRLEAILSRIDGAGEVRLLLTEDRGGEVFYQTEGENGKTVLISGADRSESGLVRTTQPPSYRGAVVVCRGADSAAVRLAVVEAVANATGLGTDRITVLKMK
;
A
#
# COMPACT_ATOMS: atom_id res chain seq x y z
N MET A 1 -33.35 -56.69 12.39
CA MET A 1 -32.97 -55.40 13.06
C MET A 1 -31.57 -54.92 12.74
N LYS A 2 -30.66 -55.75 12.23
CA LYS A 2 -29.29 -55.35 11.94
C LYS A 2 -29.10 -54.37 10.79
N TYR A 3 -30.02 -54.34 9.82
CA TYR A 3 -29.92 -53.45 8.66
C TYR A 3 -30.34 -52.01 8.94
N ARG A 4 -31.03 -51.74 10.04
CA ARG A 4 -31.44 -50.35 10.42
C ARG A 4 -30.26 -49.49 10.77
N TYR A 5 -29.23 -50.06 11.40
CA TYR A 5 -27.97 -49.32 11.74
C TYR A 5 -27.12 -49.10 10.52
N VAL A 6 -27.10 -50.04 9.57
CA VAL A 6 -26.39 -49.89 8.30
C VAL A 6 -27.03 -48.82 7.45
N LEU A 7 -28.36 -48.75 7.42
CA LEU A 7 -29.10 -47.75 6.69
C LEU A 7 -28.90 -46.34 7.30
N LEU A 8 -28.89 -46.25 8.63
CA LEU A 8 -28.58 -44.98 9.33
C LEU A 8 -27.17 -44.51 9.11
N ALA A 9 -26.20 -45.41 9.10
CA ALA A 9 -24.81 -45.09 8.81
C ALA A 9 -24.60 -44.61 7.36
N ALA A 10 -25.30 -45.23 6.39
CA ALA A 10 -25.27 -44.82 5.01
C ALA A 10 -25.93 -43.46 4.79
N LEU A 11 -27.04 -43.17 5.49
CA LEU A 11 -27.73 -41.89 5.45
C LEU A 11 -26.87 -40.76 6.08
N ALA A 12 -26.19 -41.05 7.19
CA ALA A 12 -25.29 -40.11 7.82
C ALA A 12 -24.07 -39.82 6.92
N GLY A 13 -23.52 -40.84 6.24
CA GLY A 13 -22.42 -40.64 5.29
C GLY A 13 -22.82 -39.81 4.07
N LEU A 14 -24.07 -40.03 3.56
CA LEU A 14 -24.56 -39.23 2.45
C LEU A 14 -24.85 -37.77 2.85
N ALA A 15 -25.32 -37.52 4.09
CA ALA A 15 -25.56 -36.20 4.61
C ALA A 15 -24.24 -35.39 4.77
N LEU A 16 -23.12 -36.04 5.10
CA LEU A 16 -21.79 -35.41 5.15
C LEU A 16 -21.27 -35.04 3.77
N MET A 17 -21.73 -35.71 2.70
CA MET A 17 -21.27 -35.41 1.33
C MET A 17 -22.06 -34.28 0.66
N VAL A 18 -23.21 -33.90 1.22
CA VAL A 18 -24.08 -32.83 0.70
C VAL A 18 -23.87 -31.53 1.45
N ILE A 19 -23.01 -31.49 2.49
CA ILE A 19 -22.58 -30.22 3.06
C ILE A 19 -21.71 -29.56 1.98
N PRO A 20 -22.22 -28.53 1.26
CA PRO A 20 -21.33 -27.72 0.41
C PRO A 20 -20.27 -27.19 1.34
N GLY A 21 -19.01 -27.43 1.00
CA GLY A 21 -17.88 -26.91 1.74
C GLY A 21 -18.20 -25.47 2.12
N GLY A 22 -18.09 -25.16 3.42
CA GLY A 22 -18.27 -23.80 3.90
C GLY A 22 -17.50 -22.86 2.98
N PRO A 23 -17.88 -21.57 2.92
CA PRO A 23 -17.12 -20.62 2.15
C PRO A 23 -15.66 -20.85 2.52
N GLU A 24 -14.81 -21.12 1.50
CA GLU A 24 -13.38 -20.99 1.71
C GLU A 24 -13.24 -19.66 2.42
N GLU A 25 -12.93 -19.71 3.70
CA GLU A 25 -12.29 -18.56 4.32
C GLU A 25 -11.08 -18.33 3.43
N THR A 26 -11.28 -17.47 2.44
CA THR A 26 -10.18 -16.76 1.83
C THR A 26 -9.44 -16.21 3.03
N GLU A 27 -8.32 -16.86 3.40
CA GLU A 27 -7.42 -16.30 4.41
C GLU A 27 -7.34 -14.83 4.05
N PRO A 28 -7.67 -13.92 4.97
CA PRO A 28 -7.54 -12.52 4.69
C PRO A 28 -6.09 -12.39 4.23
N VAL A 29 -5.91 -12.15 2.93
CA VAL A 29 -4.63 -11.69 2.38
C VAL A 29 -4.15 -10.72 3.44
N PRO A 30 -2.99 -10.95 4.12
CA PRO A 30 -2.61 -10.14 5.25
C PRO A 30 -2.83 -8.73 4.78
N ALA A 31 -3.77 -8.03 5.43
CA ALA A 31 -4.11 -6.68 5.07
C ALA A 31 -2.75 -6.02 4.99
N VAL A 32 -2.33 -5.73 3.75
CA VAL A 32 -1.14 -4.93 3.52
C VAL A 32 -1.36 -3.83 4.52
N SER A 33 -0.62 -3.87 5.62
CA SER A 33 -0.67 -2.85 6.64
C SER A 33 -0.69 -1.61 5.81
N VAL A 34 -1.77 -0.82 5.87
CA VAL A 34 -1.92 0.39 5.09
C VAL A 34 -0.68 1.16 5.47
N GLU A 35 0.39 0.96 4.69
CA GLU A 35 1.59 1.75 4.86
C GLU A 35 1.06 3.13 4.65
N GLU A 36 1.01 3.83 5.75
CA GLU A 36 0.46 5.18 5.83
C GLU A 36 1.07 5.92 4.65
N SER A 37 0.26 6.18 3.63
CA SER A 37 0.79 6.69 2.36
C SER A 37 1.62 7.94 2.66
N LEU A 38 2.65 8.22 1.90
CA LEU A 38 3.45 9.43 2.07
C LEU A 38 2.54 10.68 2.10
N GLU A 39 1.47 10.64 1.32
CA GLU A 39 0.45 11.70 1.30
C GLU A 39 -0.20 11.88 2.68
N SER A 40 -0.71 10.81 3.31
CA SER A 40 -1.33 10.87 4.64
C SER A 40 -0.37 11.38 5.71
N ARG A 41 0.88 10.94 5.67
CA ARG A 41 1.92 11.41 6.59
C ARG A 41 2.24 12.88 6.39
N LEU A 42 2.34 13.32 5.14
CA LEU A 42 2.56 14.73 4.81
C LEU A 42 1.37 15.60 5.21
N GLU A 43 0.14 15.18 4.92
CA GLU A 43 -1.08 15.88 5.38
C GLU A 43 -1.08 16.11 6.88
N ALA A 44 -0.75 15.07 7.66
CA ALA A 44 -0.67 15.14 9.11
C ALA A 44 0.40 16.12 9.62
N ILE A 45 1.56 16.19 8.95
CA ILE A 45 2.64 17.10 9.29
C ILE A 45 2.30 18.54 8.86
N LEU A 46 1.84 18.72 7.63
CA LEU A 46 1.53 20.04 7.07
C LEU A 46 0.39 20.72 7.83
N SER A 47 -0.59 19.96 8.34
CA SER A 47 -1.68 20.52 9.16
C SER A 47 -1.22 21.08 10.50
N ARG A 48 0.02 20.76 10.95
CA ARG A 48 0.63 21.31 12.17
C ARG A 48 1.38 22.63 11.92
N ILE A 49 1.53 23.04 10.67
CA ILE A 49 2.09 24.36 10.36
C ILE A 49 1.12 25.42 10.87
N ASP A 50 1.65 26.40 11.60
CA ASP A 50 0.84 27.47 12.17
C ASP A 50 0.09 28.23 11.05
N GLY A 51 -1.21 28.34 11.22
CA GLY A 51 -2.10 28.97 10.24
C GLY A 51 -2.48 28.11 9.03
N ALA A 52 -1.92 26.92 8.81
CA ALA A 52 -2.26 26.05 7.66
C ALA A 52 -3.67 25.46 7.77
N GLY A 53 -4.05 25.05 8.99
CA GLY A 53 -5.35 24.40 9.23
C GLY A 53 -5.44 23.01 8.60
N GLU A 54 -6.63 22.65 8.13
CA GLU A 54 -6.81 21.39 7.41
C GLU A 54 -6.05 21.42 6.08
N VAL A 55 -5.34 20.34 5.80
CA VAL A 55 -4.52 20.17 4.59
C VAL A 55 -4.92 18.89 3.88
N ARG A 56 -5.05 18.95 2.56
CA ARG A 56 -5.18 17.80 1.66
C ARG A 56 -4.09 17.86 0.62
N LEU A 57 -3.48 16.72 0.37
CA LEU A 57 -2.36 16.60 -0.56
C LEU A 57 -2.64 15.51 -1.60
N LEU A 58 -2.37 15.82 -2.85
CA LEU A 58 -2.33 14.85 -3.94
C LEU A 58 -0.94 14.87 -4.55
N LEU A 59 -0.29 13.73 -4.58
CA LEU A 59 0.99 13.53 -5.28
C LEU A 59 0.75 12.80 -6.59
N THR A 60 1.33 13.31 -7.67
CA THR A 60 1.33 12.62 -8.95
C THR A 60 2.67 11.92 -9.13
N GLU A 61 2.63 10.59 -9.18
CA GLU A 61 3.83 9.79 -9.42
C GLU A 61 4.29 9.89 -10.87
N ASP A 62 5.58 10.00 -11.06
CA ASP A 62 6.24 9.86 -12.37
C ASP A 62 6.65 8.42 -12.62
N ARG A 63 7.15 7.77 -11.57
CA ARG A 63 7.54 6.35 -11.57
C ARG A 63 7.22 5.76 -10.20
N GLY A 64 6.55 4.61 -10.21
CA GLY A 64 6.30 3.83 -8.99
C GLY A 64 7.59 3.28 -8.39
N GLY A 65 7.49 2.82 -7.14
CA GLY A 65 8.61 2.12 -6.52
C GLY A 65 8.95 0.83 -7.24
N GLU A 66 10.22 0.57 -7.48
CA GLU A 66 10.71 -0.64 -8.14
C GLU A 66 11.59 -1.46 -7.20
N VAL A 67 11.37 -2.77 -7.21
CA VAL A 67 12.20 -3.74 -6.47
C VAL A 67 13.07 -4.49 -7.47
N PHE A 68 14.38 -4.34 -7.34
CA PHE A 68 15.34 -5.05 -8.16
C PHE A 68 15.82 -6.31 -7.41
N TYR A 69 15.68 -7.45 -8.07
CA TYR A 69 16.15 -8.73 -7.53
C TYR A 69 17.56 -9.03 -8.01
N GLN A 70 18.31 -9.75 -7.17
CA GLN A 70 19.63 -10.24 -7.57
C GLN A 70 19.46 -11.27 -8.68
N THR A 71 20.23 -11.10 -9.76
CA THR A 71 20.31 -12.07 -10.85
C THR A 71 21.69 -12.69 -10.89
N GLU A 72 21.77 -13.98 -11.22
CA GLU A 72 23.01 -14.72 -11.34
C GLU A 72 23.16 -15.29 -12.76
N GLY A 73 24.39 -15.19 -13.32
CA GLY A 73 24.75 -15.71 -14.63
C GLY A 73 24.33 -14.85 -15.82
N GLU A 74 24.88 -15.19 -17.01
CA GLU A 74 24.58 -14.49 -18.28
C GLU A 74 23.10 -14.60 -18.72
N ASN A 75 22.35 -15.54 -18.16
CA ASN A 75 20.94 -15.77 -18.48
C ASN A 75 19.96 -14.97 -17.59
N GLY A 76 20.44 -14.12 -16.70
CA GLY A 76 19.60 -13.24 -15.90
C GLY A 76 18.61 -13.96 -14.97
N LYS A 77 18.93 -15.18 -14.48
CA LYS A 77 18.07 -15.89 -13.54
C LYS A 77 18.06 -15.19 -12.18
N THR A 78 16.85 -14.94 -11.66
CA THR A 78 16.69 -14.39 -10.31
C THR A 78 17.21 -15.39 -9.26
N VAL A 79 18.03 -14.91 -8.32
CA VAL A 79 18.47 -15.71 -7.17
C VAL A 79 17.30 -15.87 -6.22
N LEU A 80 16.88 -17.13 -5.99
CA LEU A 80 15.82 -17.48 -5.06
C LEU A 80 16.41 -17.93 -3.74
N ILE A 81 15.83 -17.46 -2.65
CA ILE A 81 16.13 -17.96 -1.31
C ILE A 81 14.97 -18.86 -0.91
N SER A 82 15.28 -20.12 -0.58
CA SER A 82 14.28 -21.06 -0.07
C SER A 82 14.15 -20.87 1.45
N GLY A 83 12.97 -20.50 1.90
CA GLY A 83 12.63 -20.45 3.31
C GLY A 83 12.45 -21.85 3.92
N ALA A 84 12.49 -21.94 5.26
CA ALA A 84 12.27 -23.19 5.99
C ALA A 84 10.86 -23.76 5.78
N ASP A 85 9.93 -22.95 5.35
CA ASP A 85 8.52 -23.26 5.02
C ASP A 85 8.30 -23.69 3.57
N ARG A 86 9.38 -23.89 2.79
CA ARG A 86 9.38 -24.17 1.35
C ARG A 86 8.88 -23.00 0.49
N SER A 87 8.78 -21.79 1.03
CA SER A 87 8.56 -20.60 0.23
C SER A 87 9.84 -20.21 -0.49
N GLU A 88 9.74 -19.88 -1.77
CA GLU A 88 10.83 -19.32 -2.56
C GLU A 88 10.60 -17.83 -2.72
N SER A 89 11.55 -17.02 -2.29
CA SER A 89 11.52 -15.57 -2.46
C SER A 89 12.76 -15.08 -3.21
N GLY A 90 12.57 -14.11 -4.12
CA GLY A 90 13.70 -13.49 -4.79
C GLY A 90 14.56 -12.68 -3.82
N LEU A 91 15.88 -12.81 -3.93
CA LEU A 91 16.81 -11.98 -3.14
C LEU A 91 16.73 -10.54 -3.65
N VAL A 92 16.16 -9.63 -2.82
CA VAL A 92 16.09 -8.21 -3.13
C VAL A 92 17.48 -7.59 -3.09
N ARG A 93 17.91 -7.04 -4.21
CA ARG A 93 19.19 -6.32 -4.34
C ARG A 93 19.06 -4.86 -3.94
N THR A 94 18.03 -4.20 -4.45
CA THR A 94 17.80 -2.77 -4.25
C THR A 94 16.31 -2.48 -4.39
N THR A 95 15.80 -1.61 -3.52
CA THR A 95 14.47 -1.03 -3.66
C THR A 95 14.63 0.43 -4.03
N GLN A 96 14.08 0.83 -5.17
CA GLN A 96 14.08 2.22 -5.60
C GLN A 96 12.75 2.85 -5.16
N PRO A 97 12.79 3.98 -4.40
CA PRO A 97 11.56 4.65 -4.00
C PRO A 97 10.84 5.26 -5.20
N PRO A 98 9.53 5.53 -5.10
CA PRO A 98 8.79 6.23 -6.13
C PRO A 98 9.34 7.63 -6.36
N SER A 99 9.22 8.13 -7.58
CA SER A 99 9.51 9.51 -7.94
C SER A 99 8.23 10.24 -8.30
N TYR A 100 8.18 11.53 -7.99
CA TYR A 100 6.98 12.34 -8.19
C TYR A 100 7.19 13.35 -9.31
N ARG A 101 6.10 13.65 -10.03
CA ARG A 101 6.06 14.64 -11.12
C ARG A 101 5.53 15.98 -10.66
N GLY A 102 4.59 15.97 -9.71
CA GLY A 102 3.95 17.18 -9.22
C GLY A 102 3.15 16.93 -7.94
N ALA A 103 2.79 18.02 -7.28
CA ALA A 103 1.97 18.00 -6.08
C ALA A 103 0.92 19.11 -6.12
N VAL A 104 -0.30 18.78 -5.66
CA VAL A 104 -1.37 19.74 -5.42
C VAL A 104 -1.72 19.70 -3.95
N VAL A 105 -1.64 20.84 -3.28
CA VAL A 105 -1.99 21.00 -1.87
C VAL A 105 -3.20 21.92 -1.76
N VAL A 106 -4.19 21.53 -1.00
CA VAL A 106 -5.34 22.36 -0.66
C VAL A 106 -5.37 22.54 0.84
N CYS A 107 -5.27 23.78 1.32
CA CYS A 107 -5.30 24.08 2.75
C CYS A 107 -6.14 25.30 3.08
N ARG A 108 -6.64 25.36 4.31
CA ARG A 108 -7.49 26.48 4.76
C ARG A 108 -6.71 27.79 4.84
N GLY A 109 -5.44 27.71 5.26
CA GLY A 109 -4.58 28.87 5.46
C GLY A 109 -3.89 29.43 4.22
N ALA A 110 -4.24 28.95 3.04
CA ALA A 110 -3.58 29.38 1.79
C ALA A 110 -3.80 30.87 1.42
N ASP A 111 -4.60 31.60 2.17
CA ASP A 111 -4.67 33.08 2.04
C ASP A 111 -3.36 33.74 2.42
N SER A 112 -2.67 33.21 3.43
CA SER A 112 -1.38 33.71 3.89
C SER A 112 -0.25 33.30 2.94
N ALA A 113 0.49 34.28 2.44
CA ALA A 113 1.66 34.02 1.61
C ALA A 113 2.76 33.25 2.38
N ALA A 114 2.89 33.49 3.69
CA ALA A 114 3.84 32.80 4.54
C ALA A 114 3.48 31.30 4.68
N VAL A 115 2.19 31.00 4.86
CA VAL A 115 1.70 29.62 4.93
C VAL A 115 1.93 28.89 3.60
N ARG A 116 1.59 29.55 2.47
CA ARG A 116 1.85 28.94 1.16
C ARG A 116 3.31 28.63 0.95
N LEU A 117 4.21 29.53 1.31
CA LEU A 117 5.64 29.34 1.16
C LEU A 117 6.12 28.18 2.03
N ALA A 118 5.73 28.13 3.32
CA ALA A 118 6.11 27.07 4.24
C ALA A 118 5.62 25.68 3.75
N VAL A 119 4.39 25.61 3.23
CA VAL A 119 3.83 24.39 2.66
C VAL A 119 4.60 23.94 1.40
N VAL A 120 4.89 24.87 0.48
CA VAL A 120 5.68 24.57 -0.73
C VAL A 120 7.07 24.04 -0.37
N GLU A 121 7.76 24.70 0.55
CA GLU A 121 9.11 24.29 0.98
C GLU A 121 9.10 22.92 1.66
N ALA A 122 8.10 22.67 2.53
CA ALA A 122 7.97 21.38 3.20
C ALA A 122 7.71 20.23 2.21
N VAL A 123 6.81 20.42 1.26
CA VAL A 123 6.52 19.41 0.22
C VAL A 123 7.71 19.22 -0.70
N ALA A 124 8.37 20.29 -1.14
CA ALA A 124 9.56 20.22 -1.99
C ALA A 124 10.67 19.38 -1.34
N ASN A 125 10.96 19.65 -0.07
CA ASN A 125 11.99 18.93 0.69
C ASN A 125 11.63 17.46 0.93
N ALA A 126 10.35 17.14 1.15
CA ALA A 126 9.89 15.79 1.42
C ALA A 126 9.84 14.91 0.17
N THR A 127 9.55 15.48 -0.99
CA THR A 127 9.30 14.74 -2.24
C THR A 127 10.41 14.88 -3.28
N GLY A 128 11.32 15.85 -3.10
CA GLY A 128 12.33 16.20 -4.10
C GLY A 128 11.77 16.97 -5.31
N LEU A 129 10.54 17.43 -5.24
CA LEU A 129 9.92 18.23 -6.30
C LEU A 129 10.50 19.65 -6.33
N GLY A 130 10.65 20.20 -7.52
CA GLY A 130 10.86 21.63 -7.69
C GLY A 130 9.62 22.44 -7.25
N THR A 131 9.84 23.62 -6.69
CA THR A 131 8.74 24.50 -6.23
C THR A 131 7.79 24.93 -7.34
N ASP A 132 8.25 24.93 -8.58
CA ASP A 132 7.48 25.17 -9.80
C ASP A 132 6.45 24.07 -10.11
N ARG A 133 6.59 22.90 -9.49
CA ARG A 133 5.71 21.74 -9.67
C ARG A 133 4.76 21.51 -8.48
N ILE A 134 4.75 22.44 -7.54
CA ILE A 134 3.89 22.38 -6.36
C ILE A 134 2.88 23.51 -6.42
N THR A 135 1.61 23.17 -6.41
CA THR A 135 0.52 24.15 -6.42
C THR A 135 -0.20 24.13 -5.08
N VAL A 136 -0.33 25.29 -4.44
CA VAL A 136 -1.06 25.43 -3.17
C VAL A 136 -2.31 26.27 -3.41
N LEU A 137 -3.47 25.69 -3.09
CA LEU A 137 -4.78 26.26 -3.30
C LEU A 137 -5.53 26.43 -1.97
N LYS A 138 -6.42 27.41 -1.93
CA LYS A 138 -7.28 27.61 -0.77
C LYS A 138 -8.41 26.59 -0.74
N MET A 139 -8.61 26.00 0.44
CA MET A 139 -9.77 25.16 0.74
C MET A 139 -11.00 26.05 0.97
N LYS A 140 -12.16 25.64 0.45
CA LYS A 140 -13.46 26.31 0.68
C LYS A 140 -13.97 26.09 2.09
#